data_872db0e43e0125959ed4b72aae4218a9
#
_entry.id   872db0e43e0125959ed4b72aae4218a9
#
_cell.length_a   1.000
_cell.length_b   1.000
_cell.length_c   1.000
_cell.angle_alpha   90.00
_cell.angle_beta   90.00
_cell.angle_gamma   90.00
#
_symmetry.space_group_name_H-M   'P 1'
#
loop_
_entity.id
_entity.type
_entity.pdbx_description
1 polymer ?
#
loop_
_entity_poly.entity_id
_entity_poly.type
_entity_poly.pdbx_seq_one_letter_code
_entity_poly.pdbx_strand_id
1 'polypeptide(L)'
;HVRNSGVTVDRKDGVIKEHSDTLVTDLPGIYSMSPYSSEEIVTRNFVLNEHPKGIINIVDATNIERNLYLTMQLMELDIPMVLALNMMDEVRDNGGSILVNEMEQELGIPVIQSRLRRMKELAN
;
A
#
# COMPACT_ATOMS: atom_id res chain seq x y z
N HIS A 1 7.83 7.84 -14.51
CA HIS A 1 7.35 6.75 -15.38
C HIS A 1 8.48 5.80 -15.72
N VAL A 2 8.22 4.53 -15.52
CA VAL A 2 9.15 3.47 -15.90
C VAL A 2 8.51 2.66 -17.02
N ARG A 3 9.21 2.53 -18.11
CA ARG A 3 8.76 1.73 -19.25
C ARG A 3 9.64 0.48 -19.39
N ASN A 4 9.01 -0.66 -19.55
CA ASN A 4 9.71 -1.91 -19.73
C ASN A 4 8.99 -2.76 -20.78
N SER A 5 9.71 -3.17 -21.80
CA SER A 5 9.20 -4.03 -22.89
C SER A 5 7.93 -3.52 -23.55
N GLY A 6 7.82 -2.20 -23.77
CA GLY A 6 6.64 -1.59 -24.39
C GLY A 6 5.44 -1.44 -23.47
N VAL A 7 5.51 -1.99 -22.26
CA VAL A 7 4.47 -1.83 -21.23
C VAL A 7 4.83 -0.66 -20.35
N THR A 8 3.88 0.24 -20.12
CA THR A 8 4.10 1.37 -19.22
C THR A 8 3.77 0.93 -17.80
N VAL A 9 4.77 0.99 -16.93
CA VAL A 9 4.61 0.74 -15.51
C VAL A 9 4.98 2.03 -14.80
N ASP A 10 4.01 2.63 -14.14
CA ASP A 10 4.18 3.95 -13.56
C ASP A 10 4.65 3.88 -12.10
N ARG A 11 5.72 4.61 -11.84
CA ARG A 11 6.15 4.97 -10.50
C ARG A 11 5.96 6.48 -10.39
N LYS A 12 5.19 6.92 -9.40
CA LYS A 12 4.91 8.34 -9.20
C LYS A 12 5.51 8.80 -7.89
N ASP A 13 6.32 9.84 -7.95
CA ASP A 13 6.92 10.44 -6.78
C ASP A 13 6.21 11.74 -6.44
N GLY A 14 6.07 11.99 -5.15
CA GLY A 14 5.48 13.23 -4.64
C GLY A 14 6.07 13.58 -3.30
N VAL A 15 5.69 14.73 -2.79
CA VAL A 15 6.16 15.22 -1.51
C VAL A 15 4.95 15.47 -0.61
N ILE A 16 5.07 15.13 0.67
CA ILE A 16 4.02 15.41 1.64
C ILE A 16 3.91 16.92 1.84
N LYS A 17 2.70 17.45 1.71
CA LYS A 17 2.42 18.89 1.66
C LYS A 17 3.05 19.66 2.82
N GLU A 18 3.02 19.13 4.03
CA GLU A 18 3.55 19.81 5.22
C GLU A 18 4.91 19.28 5.65
N HIS A 19 5.45 18.30 4.92
CA HIS A 19 6.74 17.68 5.20
C HIS A 19 7.51 17.55 3.88
N SER A 20 8.03 18.70 3.42
CA SER A 20 8.68 18.77 2.10
C SER A 20 9.97 17.94 1.99
N ASP A 21 10.49 17.49 3.11
CA ASP A 21 11.66 16.61 3.15
C ASP A 21 11.30 15.12 2.99
N THR A 22 10.01 14.80 2.91
CA THR A 22 9.55 13.42 2.81
C THR A 22 9.04 13.14 1.41
N LEU A 23 9.72 12.23 0.73
CA LEU A 23 9.34 11.77 -0.60
C LEU A 23 8.38 10.60 -0.46
N VAL A 24 7.26 10.68 -1.16
CA VAL A 24 6.28 9.58 -1.25
C VAL A 24 6.32 9.04 -2.66
N THR A 25 6.54 7.75 -2.79
CA THR A 25 6.53 7.07 -4.09
C THR A 25 5.30 6.19 -4.17
N ASP A 26 4.47 6.44 -5.17
CA ASP A 26 3.31 5.60 -5.48
C ASP A 26 3.74 4.52 -6.46
N LEU A 27 3.58 3.27 -6.05
CA LEU A 27 3.98 2.12 -6.85
C LEU A 27 2.77 1.44 -7.48
N PRO A 28 2.96 0.71 -8.59
CA PRO A 28 1.86 -0.03 -9.20
C PRO A 28 1.22 -1.02 -8.23
N GLY A 29 -0.09 -1.23 -8.39
CA GLY A 29 -0.81 -2.22 -7.60
C GLY A 29 -0.33 -3.63 -7.94
N ILE A 30 0.00 -4.40 -6.90
CA ILE A 30 0.47 -5.78 -7.06
C ILE A 30 -0.15 -6.67 -5.98
N TYR A 31 -0.03 -7.98 -6.16
CA TYR A 31 -0.52 -8.96 -5.19
C TYR A 31 0.59 -9.79 -4.56
N SER A 32 1.79 -9.69 -5.06
CA SER A 32 2.94 -10.40 -4.50
C SER A 32 4.24 -9.73 -4.91
N MET A 33 5.33 -10.11 -4.24
CA MET A 33 6.67 -9.62 -4.56
C MET A 33 7.39 -10.49 -5.59
N SER A 34 6.69 -11.43 -6.21
CA SER A 34 7.28 -12.33 -7.18
C SER A 34 7.57 -11.60 -8.49
N PRO A 35 8.59 -12.02 -9.27
CA PRO A 35 8.97 -11.30 -10.48
C PRO A 35 8.23 -11.78 -11.73
N TYR A 36 6.90 -11.96 -11.65
CA TYR A 36 6.12 -12.48 -12.75
C TYR A 36 5.49 -11.42 -13.66
N SER A 37 5.36 -10.19 -13.17
CA SER A 37 4.81 -9.10 -13.98
C SER A 37 5.73 -7.88 -13.94
N SER A 38 5.54 -6.96 -14.89
CA SER A 38 6.31 -5.71 -14.90
C SER A 38 6.07 -4.90 -13.65
N GLU A 39 4.82 -4.86 -13.19
CA GLU A 39 4.43 -4.14 -11.97
C GLU A 39 5.12 -4.72 -10.74
N GLU A 40 5.14 -6.04 -10.61
CA GLU A 40 5.79 -6.70 -9.49
C GLU A 40 7.30 -6.48 -9.49
N ILE A 41 7.92 -6.52 -10.66
CA ILE A 41 9.35 -6.27 -10.80
C ILE A 41 9.70 -4.84 -10.35
N VAL A 42 8.93 -3.84 -10.79
CA VAL A 42 9.16 -2.44 -10.42
C VAL A 42 9.04 -2.25 -8.91
N THR A 43 7.97 -2.78 -8.32
CA THR A 43 7.74 -2.63 -6.88
C THR A 43 8.79 -3.37 -6.07
N ARG A 44 9.09 -4.60 -6.44
CA ARG A 44 10.12 -5.40 -5.76
C ARG A 44 11.48 -4.71 -5.79
N ASN A 45 11.89 -4.24 -6.97
CA ASN A 45 13.18 -3.58 -7.12
C ASN A 45 13.22 -2.27 -6.32
N PHE A 46 12.14 -1.51 -6.30
CA PHE A 46 12.08 -0.30 -5.50
C PHE A 46 12.29 -0.61 -4.02
N VAL A 47 11.51 -1.55 -3.48
CA VAL A 47 11.56 -1.86 -2.05
C VAL A 47 12.94 -2.40 -1.66
N LEU A 48 13.52 -3.27 -2.47
CA LEU A 48 14.80 -3.89 -2.15
C LEU A 48 16.00 -2.97 -2.36
N ASN A 49 15.94 -2.06 -3.32
CA ASN A 49 17.09 -1.23 -3.69
C ASN A 49 17.05 0.18 -3.09
N GLU A 50 15.86 0.77 -2.96
CA GLU A 50 15.73 2.13 -2.45
C GLU A 50 15.61 2.21 -0.93
N HIS A 51 15.36 1.10 -0.27
CA HIS A 51 15.28 1.01 1.20
C HIS A 51 14.35 2.07 1.80
N PRO A 52 13.04 2.05 1.48
CA PRO A 52 12.12 3.05 2.01
C PRO A 52 12.08 2.99 3.54
N LYS A 53 11.84 4.13 4.18
CA LYS A 53 11.79 4.21 5.63
C LYS A 53 10.46 3.72 6.20
N GLY A 54 9.44 3.67 5.39
CA GLY A 54 8.13 3.18 5.79
C GLY A 54 7.30 2.81 4.59
N ILE A 55 6.29 2.01 4.82
CA ILE A 55 5.38 1.54 3.78
C ILE A 55 3.95 1.79 4.23
N ILE A 56 3.14 2.36 3.34
CA ILE A 56 1.69 2.40 3.50
C ILE A 56 1.13 1.38 2.53
N ASN A 57 0.60 0.30 3.05
CA ASN A 57 0.03 -0.77 2.23
C ASN A 57 -1.49 -0.58 2.16
N ILE A 58 -1.99 -0.18 1.00
CA ILE A 58 -3.42 0.07 0.80
C ILE A 58 -4.08 -1.22 0.34
N VAL A 59 -5.05 -1.67 1.11
CA VAL A 59 -5.73 -2.95 0.90
C VAL A 59 -7.23 -2.71 0.76
N ASP A 60 -7.84 -3.35 -0.22
CA ASP A 60 -9.28 -3.31 -0.42
C ASP A 60 -9.95 -4.26 0.58
N ALA A 61 -10.85 -3.73 1.39
CA ALA A 61 -11.57 -4.51 2.40
C ALA A 61 -12.45 -5.60 1.79
N THR A 62 -12.85 -5.46 0.54
CA THR A 62 -13.67 -6.47 -0.14
C THR A 62 -12.85 -7.65 -0.67
N ASN A 63 -11.52 -7.52 -0.68
CA ASN A 63 -10.59 -8.52 -1.22
C ASN A 63 -9.43 -8.79 -0.29
N ILE A 64 -9.69 -8.86 1.00
CA ILE A 64 -8.64 -8.94 2.03
C ILE A 64 -7.73 -10.15 1.82
N GLU A 65 -8.30 -11.34 1.62
CA GLU A 65 -7.51 -12.55 1.49
C GLU A 65 -6.48 -12.47 0.37
N ARG A 66 -6.89 -11.93 -0.76
CA ARG A 66 -6.01 -11.77 -1.92
C ARG A 66 -4.88 -10.78 -1.64
N ASN A 67 -5.18 -9.72 -0.91
CA ASN A 67 -4.22 -8.64 -0.65
C ASN A 67 -3.29 -8.93 0.51
N LEU A 68 -3.70 -9.73 1.48
CA LEU A 68 -2.88 -10.03 2.66
C LEU A 68 -1.61 -10.81 2.34
N TYR A 69 -1.59 -11.55 1.25
CA TYR A 69 -0.39 -12.26 0.85
C TYR A 69 0.78 -11.30 0.65
N LEU A 70 0.56 -10.22 -0.09
CA LEU A 70 1.57 -9.19 -0.27
C LEU A 70 1.92 -8.51 1.06
N THR A 71 0.91 -8.21 1.88
CA THR A 71 1.13 -7.59 3.18
C THR A 71 2.10 -8.40 4.03
N MET A 72 1.89 -9.71 4.08
CA MET A 72 2.76 -10.59 4.85
C MET A 72 4.18 -10.66 4.28
N GLN A 73 4.32 -10.63 2.96
CA GLN A 73 5.65 -10.57 2.33
C GLN A 73 6.37 -9.27 2.67
N LEU A 74 5.65 -8.14 2.67
CA LEU A 74 6.23 -6.85 3.01
C LEU A 74 6.64 -6.79 4.49
N MET A 75 5.88 -7.42 5.37
CA MET A 75 6.22 -7.48 6.79
C MET A 75 7.54 -8.19 7.05
N GLU A 76 7.89 -9.16 6.22
CA GLU A 76 9.16 -9.89 6.34
C GLU A 76 10.37 -9.03 6.04
N LEU A 77 10.19 -7.90 5.37
CA LEU A 77 11.29 -6.99 5.04
C LEU A 77 11.73 -6.11 6.21
N ASP A 78 11.02 -6.18 7.32
CA ASP A 78 11.36 -5.44 8.55
C ASP A 78 11.38 -3.92 8.36
N ILE A 79 10.55 -3.42 7.47
CA ILE A 79 10.34 -1.99 7.25
C ILE A 79 9.06 -1.58 7.97
N PRO A 80 9.06 -0.46 8.72
CA PRO A 80 7.83 0.00 9.38
C PRO A 80 6.68 0.13 8.38
N MET A 81 5.53 -0.43 8.71
CA MET A 81 4.40 -0.48 7.78
C MET A 81 3.09 -0.18 8.49
N VAL A 82 2.23 0.55 7.78
CA VAL A 82 0.85 0.80 8.18
C VAL A 82 -0.05 0.18 7.11
N LEU A 83 -1.08 -0.51 7.54
CA LEU A 83 -2.10 -1.02 6.63
C LEU A 83 -3.23 -0.02 6.55
N ALA A 84 -3.49 0.50 5.36
CA ALA A 84 -4.61 1.39 5.09
C ALA A 84 -5.72 0.57 4.44
N LEU A 85 -6.79 0.34 5.20
CA LEU A 85 -7.89 -0.48 4.76
C LEU A 85 -8.90 0.39 4.02
N ASN A 86 -8.97 0.22 2.70
CA ASN A 86 -9.92 0.96 1.87
C ASN A 86 -11.28 0.28 1.95
N MET A 87 -12.23 0.96 2.56
CA MET A 87 -13.55 0.40 2.83
C MET A 87 -14.64 1.09 2.04
N MET A 88 -15.59 0.30 1.56
CA MET A 88 -16.81 0.82 0.98
C MET A 88 -17.74 1.36 2.08
N ASP A 89 -18.69 2.21 1.70
CA ASP A 89 -19.56 2.89 2.65
C ASP A 89 -20.29 1.94 3.60
N GLU A 90 -20.74 0.81 3.08
CA GLU A 90 -21.49 -0.17 3.89
C GLU A 90 -20.65 -0.89 4.94
N VAL A 91 -19.31 -0.79 4.88
CA VAL A 91 -18.43 -1.43 5.86
C VAL A 91 -17.82 -0.43 6.84
N ARG A 92 -18.12 0.87 6.68
CA ARG A 92 -17.43 1.93 7.43
C ARG A 92 -17.87 2.13 8.86
N ASP A 93 -19.10 1.83 9.18
CA ASP A 93 -19.64 2.12 10.50
C ASP A 93 -19.04 1.17 11.55
N ASN A 94 -19.87 0.59 12.40
CA ASN A 94 -19.38 -0.28 13.46
C ASN A 94 -18.63 -1.51 12.95
N GLY A 95 -19.05 -2.04 11.80
CA GLY A 95 -18.35 -3.17 11.18
C GLY A 95 -16.93 -2.85 10.77
N GLY A 96 -16.70 -1.63 10.27
CA GLY A 96 -15.37 -1.19 9.90
C GLY A 96 -14.42 -1.07 11.08
N SER A 97 -14.89 -0.53 12.18
CA SER A 97 -14.08 -0.40 13.39
C SER A 97 -13.69 -1.76 13.96
N ILE A 98 -14.63 -2.71 13.95
CA ILE A 98 -14.36 -4.07 14.42
C ILE A 98 -13.29 -4.72 13.53
N LEU A 99 -13.41 -4.59 12.22
CA LEU A 99 -12.47 -5.16 11.28
C LEU A 99 -11.05 -4.58 11.46
N VAL A 100 -10.95 -3.27 11.64
CA VAL A 100 -9.66 -2.60 11.89
C VAL A 100 -9.02 -3.17 13.15
N ASN A 101 -9.76 -3.27 14.24
CA ASN A 101 -9.23 -3.76 15.50
C ASN A 101 -8.78 -5.22 15.41
N GLU A 102 -9.56 -6.06 14.75
CA GLU A 102 -9.20 -7.45 14.55
C GLU A 102 -7.91 -7.58 13.74
N MET A 103 -7.79 -6.81 12.66
CA MET A 103 -6.59 -6.88 11.82
C MET A 103 -5.35 -6.36 12.53
N GLU A 104 -5.47 -5.32 13.35
CA GLU A 104 -4.34 -4.86 14.16
C GLU A 104 -3.85 -5.94 15.11
N GLN A 105 -4.76 -6.66 15.75
CA GLN A 105 -4.41 -7.74 16.66
C GLN A 105 -3.75 -8.91 15.92
N GLU A 106 -4.28 -9.26 14.76
CA GLU A 106 -3.76 -10.40 14.00
C GLU A 106 -2.40 -10.09 13.37
N LEU A 107 -2.22 -8.90 12.84
CA LEU A 107 -1.02 -8.55 12.09
C LEU A 107 0.08 -7.92 12.94
N GLY A 108 -0.28 -7.29 14.04
CA GLY A 108 0.68 -6.61 14.90
C GLY A 108 1.23 -5.32 14.31
N ILE A 109 0.54 -4.73 13.33
CA ILE A 109 0.90 -3.44 12.74
C ILE A 109 -0.30 -2.49 12.81
N PRO A 110 -0.08 -1.17 12.76
CA PRO A 110 -1.19 -0.22 12.76
C PRO A 110 -2.08 -0.42 11.53
N VAL A 111 -3.39 -0.38 11.75
CA VAL A 111 -4.38 -0.47 10.67
C VAL A 111 -5.29 0.75 10.76
N ILE A 112 -5.44 1.46 9.67
CA ILE A 112 -6.31 2.62 9.58
C ILE A 112 -7.37 2.40 8.51
N GLN A 113 -8.51 3.05 8.69
CA GLN A 113 -9.52 3.11 7.64
C GLN A 113 -9.13 4.24 6.69
N SER A 114 -9.19 3.96 5.39
CA SER A 114 -8.91 4.98 4.41
C SER A 114 -10.04 5.07 3.38
N ARG A 115 -10.15 6.24 2.77
CA ARG A 115 -11.02 6.48 1.63
C ARG A 115 -10.11 6.88 0.49
N LEU A 116 -9.90 6.00 -0.44
CA LEU A 116 -8.98 6.24 -1.54
C LEU A 116 -9.33 7.52 -2.31
N ARG A 117 -10.63 7.75 -2.52
CA ARG A 117 -11.12 8.95 -3.19
C ARG A 117 -10.68 10.22 -2.46
N ARG A 118 -10.82 10.22 -1.12
CA ARG A 118 -10.41 11.37 -0.32
C ARG A 118 -8.91 11.57 -0.33
N MET A 119 -8.15 10.49 -0.32
CA MET A 119 -6.70 10.58 -0.43
C MET A 119 -6.27 11.21 -1.75
N LYS A 120 -6.92 10.84 -2.86
CA LYS A 120 -6.66 11.46 -4.16
C LYS A 120 -6.98 12.95 -4.18
N GLU A 121 -8.03 13.37 -3.51
CA GLU A 121 -8.39 14.78 -3.39
C GLU A 121 -7.33 15.56 -2.60
N LEU A 122 -6.77 14.96 -1.57
CA LEU A 122 -5.73 15.58 -0.74
C LEU A 122 -4.37 15.63 -1.45
N ALA A 123 -4.12 14.72 -2.38
CA ALA A 123 -2.86 14.65 -3.11
C ALA A 123 -2.81 15.66 -4.26
N ASN A 124 -3.95 16.18 -4.67
CA ASN A 124 -4.04 17.22 -5.69
C ASN A 124 -3.97 18.59 -5.01
#